data_7a4d0b33e1f57adc3ef6a2f0316b50ae
#
_entry.id   7a4d0b33e1f57adc3ef6a2f0316b50ae
#
_cell.length_a   1.000
_cell.length_b   1.000
_cell.length_c   1.000
_cell.angle_alpha   90.00
_cell.angle_beta   90.00
_cell.angle_gamma   90.00
#
_symmetry.space_group_name_H-M   'P 1'
#
loop_
_entity.id
_entity.type
_entity.pdbx_description
1 polymer ?
#
loop_
_entity_poly.entity_id
_entity_poly.type
_entity_poly.pdbx_seq_one_letter_code
_entity_poly.pdbx_strand_id
1 'polypeptide(L)'
;MMDKQIIFEDEQLRVIFLKGSSEELIFSFGDLITRAKGLSVNAEKSLHKFDFNVIGIMPKQKSWFPERSITAMLDSIQPVIAPFQRRIAYGGSMGGYAAIKYSSLLHAQRVVALVPQYSIDPDDVEDTRYNMFYQPELNGSMQVKPQDVSPECEYIVVFDPYYAADRVHVEHLKPLIPHAHLLHLPYTGHDAIAVLASSELVHDFLLHPFEASYFYRKMRQVKKNSKFYYRKVIESLLPRHREALGHILKSNDLALDSQFFDAKQKQALLRELFSNKQVDQQDLAKLGIEVSMPQEKRSLLQDAYEHGLVFNAISQKVESYAAGAIALNHKFLIPIYAKGNGLVQISWNDQSYLVAMNDR
;
A
#
# COMPACT_ATOMS: atom_id res chain seq x y z
N MET A 1 7.79 -30.19 10.13
CA MET A 1 8.48 -28.93 10.44
C MET A 1 9.25 -28.56 9.19
N MET A 2 9.10 -27.36 8.64
CA MET A 2 9.82 -26.95 7.43
C MET A 2 11.33 -26.98 7.69
N ASP A 3 12.08 -27.53 6.73
CA ASP A 3 13.55 -27.46 6.77
C ASP A 3 13.98 -26.07 6.31
N LYS A 4 14.30 -25.19 7.27
CA LYS A 4 14.76 -23.82 7.05
C LYS A 4 16.12 -23.64 7.66
N GLN A 5 17.04 -23.08 6.89
CA GLN A 5 18.36 -22.76 7.38
C GLN A 5 18.85 -21.42 6.87
N ILE A 6 19.60 -20.69 7.70
CA ILE A 6 20.37 -19.54 7.25
C ILE A 6 21.57 -20.09 6.48
N ILE A 7 21.70 -19.69 5.22
CA ILE A 7 22.78 -20.13 4.33
C ILE A 7 23.80 -19.03 4.04
N PHE A 8 23.46 -17.78 4.38
CA PHE A 8 24.36 -16.64 4.34
C PHE A 8 23.84 -15.54 5.27
N GLU A 9 24.73 -14.83 5.90
CA GLU A 9 24.39 -13.63 6.67
C GLU A 9 25.58 -12.67 6.73
N ASP A 10 25.31 -11.39 6.46
CA ASP A 10 26.23 -10.28 6.67
C ASP A 10 25.56 -9.12 7.45
N GLU A 11 26.12 -7.92 7.41
CA GLU A 11 25.55 -6.75 8.07
C GLU A 11 24.25 -6.26 7.39
N GLN A 12 24.07 -6.51 6.09
CA GLN A 12 22.98 -6.00 5.29
C GLN A 12 21.87 -7.02 5.07
N LEU A 13 22.24 -8.30 4.91
CA LEU A 13 21.33 -9.35 4.48
C LEU A 13 21.35 -10.55 5.43
N ARG A 14 20.21 -11.22 5.53
CA ARG A 14 20.09 -12.61 6.00
C ARG A 14 19.44 -13.41 4.89
N VAL A 15 20.08 -14.51 4.50
CA VAL A 15 19.60 -15.36 3.42
C VAL A 15 19.21 -16.72 3.98
N ILE A 16 17.97 -17.09 3.71
CA ILE A 16 17.33 -18.26 4.29
C ILE A 16 16.95 -19.20 3.15
N PHE A 17 17.40 -20.42 3.21
CA PHE A 17 16.91 -21.49 2.35
C PHE A 17 15.70 -22.18 2.99
N LEU A 18 14.60 -22.17 2.28
CA LEU A 18 13.39 -22.92 2.57
C LEU A 18 13.30 -24.05 1.57
N LYS A 19 13.53 -25.28 2.02
CA LYS A 19 13.54 -26.46 1.16
C LYS A 19 12.11 -26.90 0.86
N GLY A 20 11.80 -27.02 -0.41
CA GLY A 20 10.58 -27.61 -0.95
C GLY A 20 10.90 -28.81 -1.84
N SER A 21 9.89 -29.32 -2.56
CA SER A 21 10.02 -30.44 -3.49
C SER A 21 9.93 -30.03 -4.97
N SER A 22 9.66 -28.76 -5.28
CA SER A 22 9.56 -28.29 -6.66
C SER A 22 10.89 -28.30 -7.39
N GLU A 23 10.87 -28.35 -8.72
CA GLU A 23 12.05 -28.22 -9.57
C GLU A 23 12.55 -26.78 -9.68
N GLU A 24 11.70 -25.82 -9.32
CA GLU A 24 11.99 -24.39 -9.37
C GLU A 24 12.67 -23.89 -8.10
N LEU A 25 13.56 -22.93 -8.29
CA LEU A 25 14.14 -22.13 -7.23
C LEU A 25 13.65 -20.71 -7.30
N ILE A 26 13.02 -20.24 -6.23
CA ILE A 26 12.50 -18.87 -6.14
C ILE A 26 13.43 -18.02 -5.29
N PHE A 27 14.03 -16.99 -5.86
CA PHE A 27 14.68 -15.91 -5.12
C PHE A 27 13.62 -14.91 -4.70
N SER A 28 13.25 -14.91 -3.41
CA SER A 28 12.23 -14.04 -2.86
C SER A 28 12.90 -12.91 -2.08
N PHE A 29 12.82 -11.69 -2.62
CA PHE A 29 13.39 -10.49 -2.01
C PHE A 29 12.42 -9.83 -1.05
N GLY A 30 12.89 -9.51 0.16
CA GLY A 30 12.14 -8.71 1.12
C GLY A 30 11.91 -7.28 0.61
N ASP A 31 10.89 -6.63 1.12
CA ASP A 31 10.59 -5.23 0.84
C ASP A 31 11.03 -4.30 2.00
N LEU A 32 10.68 -3.02 1.90
CA LEU A 32 11.01 -2.03 2.91
C LEU A 32 10.43 -2.35 4.30
N ILE A 33 9.33 -3.09 4.38
CA ILE A 33 8.62 -3.45 5.61
C ILE A 33 9.07 -4.83 6.10
N THR A 34 9.28 -5.77 5.18
CA THR A 34 9.62 -7.16 5.46
C THR A 34 11.12 -7.32 5.70
N ARG A 35 11.50 -7.26 6.97
CA ARG A 35 12.89 -7.35 7.43
C ARG A 35 13.26 -8.74 7.89
N ALA A 36 14.57 -8.99 7.95
CA ALA A 36 15.13 -10.20 8.56
C ALA A 36 14.65 -10.34 10.01
N LYS A 37 13.80 -11.34 10.26
CA LYS A 37 13.29 -11.68 11.59
C LYS A 37 13.20 -13.20 11.72
N GLY A 38 14.06 -13.78 12.55
CA GLY A 38 14.14 -15.24 12.67
C GLY A 38 14.42 -15.88 11.32
N LEU A 39 13.63 -16.88 10.96
CA LEU A 39 13.70 -17.61 9.69
C LEU A 39 12.52 -17.30 8.75
N SER A 40 11.90 -16.13 8.90
CA SER A 40 10.81 -15.71 8.02
C SER A 40 11.34 -15.23 6.68
N VAL A 41 10.67 -15.59 5.59
CA VAL A 41 10.97 -15.12 4.24
C VAL A 41 9.81 -14.32 3.66
N ASN A 42 10.08 -13.48 2.66
CA ASN A 42 9.04 -12.74 1.96
C ASN A 42 8.11 -13.71 1.21
N ALA A 43 6.81 -13.44 1.21
CA ALA A 43 5.76 -14.25 0.58
C ALA A 43 5.74 -15.74 1.05
N GLU A 44 6.33 -16.05 2.21
CA GLU A 44 6.50 -17.41 2.73
C GLU A 44 5.24 -18.26 2.66
N LYS A 45 4.10 -17.74 3.14
CA LYS A 45 2.83 -18.49 3.15
C LYS A 45 2.40 -18.92 1.75
N SER A 46 2.58 -18.04 0.77
CA SER A 46 2.23 -18.31 -0.63
C SER A 46 3.17 -19.30 -1.27
N LEU A 47 4.48 -19.13 -1.06
CA LEU A 47 5.50 -19.98 -1.65
C LEU A 47 5.49 -21.38 -1.04
N HIS A 48 5.31 -21.49 0.27
CA HIS A 48 5.22 -22.77 0.96
C HIS A 48 3.97 -23.57 0.59
N LYS A 49 2.83 -22.90 0.34
CA LYS A 49 1.59 -23.57 -0.07
C LYS A 49 1.78 -24.46 -1.30
N PHE A 50 2.71 -24.12 -2.17
CA PHE A 50 3.02 -24.84 -3.42
C PHE A 50 4.37 -25.55 -3.37
N ASP A 51 4.93 -25.70 -2.17
CA ASP A 51 6.14 -26.48 -1.90
C ASP A 51 7.36 -26.11 -2.74
N PHE A 52 7.53 -24.79 -2.99
CA PHE A 52 8.67 -24.25 -3.72
C PHE A 52 9.97 -24.34 -2.91
N ASN A 53 11.09 -24.54 -3.63
CA ASN A 53 12.41 -24.23 -3.09
C ASN A 53 12.62 -22.72 -3.10
N VAL A 54 12.95 -22.12 -1.96
CA VAL A 54 13.01 -20.66 -1.84
C VAL A 54 14.33 -20.21 -1.21
N ILE A 55 15.00 -19.27 -1.87
CA ILE A 55 16.06 -18.46 -1.27
C ILE A 55 15.42 -17.13 -0.86
N GLY A 56 15.13 -16.99 0.43
CA GLY A 56 14.61 -15.74 0.98
C GLY A 56 15.74 -14.77 1.27
N ILE A 57 15.85 -13.71 0.50
CA ILE A 57 16.87 -12.66 0.66
C ILE A 57 16.26 -11.53 1.46
N MET A 58 16.53 -11.52 2.75
CA MET A 58 15.86 -10.64 3.73
C MET A 58 16.78 -9.51 4.16
N PRO A 59 16.40 -8.25 3.91
CA PRO A 59 17.21 -7.11 4.30
C PRO A 59 17.20 -6.92 5.82
N LYS A 60 18.36 -6.71 6.44
CA LYS A 60 18.51 -6.32 7.84
C LYS A 60 18.33 -4.80 8.00
N GLN A 61 18.71 -4.06 6.96
CA GLN A 61 18.66 -2.60 6.87
C GLN A 61 17.79 -2.15 5.67
N LYS A 62 17.44 -0.85 5.61
CA LYS A 62 16.77 -0.23 4.45
C LYS A 62 17.83 0.16 3.40
N SER A 63 18.61 -0.81 2.95
CA SER A 63 19.83 -0.60 2.17
C SER A 63 19.70 -0.96 0.69
N TRP A 64 18.52 -1.28 0.20
CA TRP A 64 18.27 -1.61 -1.22
C TRP A 64 19.23 -2.67 -1.78
N PHE A 65 19.57 -3.69 -0.98
CA PHE A 65 20.37 -4.84 -1.41
C PHE A 65 21.71 -4.44 -2.06
N PRO A 66 22.70 -3.94 -1.29
CA PRO A 66 23.97 -3.50 -1.83
C PRO A 66 24.65 -4.61 -2.66
N GLU A 67 25.21 -4.23 -3.83
CA GLU A 67 25.82 -5.17 -4.78
C GLU A 67 26.89 -6.04 -4.14
N ARG A 68 27.72 -5.45 -3.27
CA ARG A 68 28.74 -6.20 -2.52
C ARG A 68 28.15 -7.36 -1.71
N SER A 69 27.03 -7.13 -1.01
CA SER A 69 26.38 -8.16 -0.20
C SER A 69 25.75 -9.24 -1.07
N ILE A 70 25.13 -8.85 -2.20
CA ILE A 70 24.54 -9.81 -3.15
C ILE A 70 25.63 -10.68 -3.79
N THR A 71 26.75 -10.11 -4.19
CA THR A 71 27.88 -10.86 -4.79
C THR A 71 28.46 -11.85 -3.76
N ALA A 72 28.76 -11.40 -2.54
CA ALA A 72 29.26 -12.27 -1.47
C ALA A 72 28.27 -13.39 -1.12
N MET A 73 26.97 -13.08 -1.10
CA MET A 73 25.92 -14.06 -0.93
C MET A 73 25.98 -15.12 -2.02
N LEU A 74 26.01 -14.73 -3.30
CA LEU A 74 25.98 -15.67 -4.42
C LEU A 74 27.20 -16.60 -4.42
N ASP A 75 28.39 -16.07 -4.13
CA ASP A 75 29.61 -16.88 -3.99
C ASP A 75 29.42 -17.95 -2.89
N SER A 76 28.80 -17.58 -1.79
CA SER A 76 28.58 -18.48 -0.64
C SER A 76 27.51 -19.55 -0.91
N ILE A 77 26.44 -19.23 -1.63
CA ILE A 77 25.29 -20.13 -1.80
C ILE A 77 25.34 -20.97 -3.09
N GLN A 78 26.41 -20.87 -3.90
CA GLN A 78 26.55 -21.63 -5.15
C GLN A 78 26.24 -23.13 -5.01
N PRO A 79 26.70 -23.84 -3.98
CA PRO A 79 26.40 -25.27 -3.84
C PRO A 79 24.89 -25.54 -3.66
N VAL A 80 24.15 -24.58 -3.07
CA VAL A 80 22.71 -24.72 -2.84
C VAL A 80 21.92 -24.44 -4.13
N ILE A 81 22.35 -23.47 -4.94
CA ILE A 81 21.61 -23.05 -6.14
C ILE A 81 21.98 -23.80 -7.41
N ALA A 82 23.17 -24.39 -7.47
CA ALA A 82 23.68 -25.08 -8.65
C ALA A 82 22.76 -26.22 -9.18
N PRO A 83 22.07 -27.00 -8.34
CA PRO A 83 21.18 -28.07 -8.82
C PRO A 83 19.95 -27.56 -9.59
N PHE A 84 19.56 -26.31 -9.39
CA PHE A 84 18.33 -25.77 -9.95
C PHE A 84 18.56 -25.11 -11.31
N GLN A 85 17.94 -25.70 -12.34
CA GLN A 85 17.99 -25.15 -13.70
C GLN A 85 17.00 -24.02 -13.92
N ARG A 86 15.84 -24.08 -13.25
CA ARG A 86 14.80 -23.06 -13.35
C ARG A 86 14.81 -22.16 -12.13
N ARG A 87 15.21 -20.91 -12.35
CA ARG A 87 15.37 -19.89 -11.31
C ARG A 87 14.46 -18.71 -11.60
N ILE A 88 13.70 -18.28 -10.61
CA ILE A 88 12.73 -17.21 -10.73
C ILE A 88 13.00 -16.19 -9.62
N ALA A 89 13.04 -14.90 -9.98
CA ALA A 89 13.18 -13.82 -9.00
C ALA A 89 11.82 -13.16 -8.77
N TYR A 90 11.48 -12.93 -7.51
CA TYR A 90 10.21 -12.35 -7.08
C TYR A 90 10.43 -11.26 -6.03
N GLY A 91 9.76 -10.14 -6.18
CA GLY A 91 9.78 -9.09 -5.17
C GLY A 91 8.83 -7.94 -5.45
N GLY A 92 8.61 -7.13 -4.44
CA GLY A 92 7.83 -5.91 -4.57
C GLY A 92 8.60 -4.70 -4.03
N SER A 93 8.38 -3.52 -4.61
CA SER A 93 9.02 -2.28 -4.20
C SER A 93 10.55 -2.42 -4.21
N MET A 94 11.22 -2.22 -3.06
CA MET A 94 12.65 -2.47 -2.88
C MET A 94 13.06 -3.89 -3.32
N GLY A 95 12.23 -4.91 -3.04
CA GLY A 95 12.48 -6.28 -3.52
C GLY A 95 12.26 -6.44 -5.03
N GLY A 96 11.34 -5.66 -5.61
CA GLY A 96 11.13 -5.62 -7.06
C GLY A 96 12.31 -5.01 -7.81
N TYR A 97 12.91 -3.97 -7.25
CA TYR A 97 14.19 -3.43 -7.71
C TYR A 97 15.27 -4.52 -7.73
N ALA A 98 15.47 -5.20 -6.62
CA ALA A 98 16.50 -6.23 -6.52
C ALA A 98 16.25 -7.41 -7.48
N ALA A 99 15.00 -7.84 -7.63
CA ALA A 99 14.64 -8.91 -8.55
C ALA A 99 15.01 -8.58 -10.01
N ILE A 100 14.84 -7.32 -10.43
CA ILE A 100 15.24 -6.85 -11.77
C ILE A 100 16.76 -6.63 -11.82
N LYS A 101 17.31 -5.84 -10.87
CA LYS A 101 18.72 -5.44 -10.83
C LYS A 101 19.69 -6.61 -10.89
N TYR A 102 19.34 -7.70 -10.20
CA TYR A 102 20.21 -8.86 -10.08
C TYR A 102 19.76 -10.05 -10.95
N SER A 103 18.80 -9.87 -11.85
CA SER A 103 18.24 -10.97 -12.65
C SER A 103 19.28 -11.70 -13.51
N SER A 104 20.18 -10.96 -14.14
CA SER A 104 21.29 -11.52 -14.93
C SER A 104 22.26 -12.31 -14.03
N LEU A 105 22.66 -11.74 -12.89
CA LEU A 105 23.59 -12.34 -11.93
C LEU A 105 23.02 -13.62 -11.29
N LEU A 106 21.71 -13.67 -11.07
CA LEU A 106 20.97 -14.84 -10.56
C LEU A 106 20.75 -15.91 -11.63
N HIS A 107 21.00 -15.61 -12.88
CA HIS A 107 20.60 -16.42 -14.03
C HIS A 107 19.10 -16.75 -14.00
N ALA A 108 18.28 -15.73 -13.73
CA ALA A 108 16.83 -15.89 -13.65
C ALA A 108 16.23 -16.06 -15.06
N GLN A 109 15.33 -17.05 -15.22
CA GLN A 109 14.54 -17.22 -16.45
C GLN A 109 13.24 -16.44 -16.41
N ARG A 110 12.78 -16.06 -15.21
CA ARG A 110 11.62 -15.20 -15.01
C ARG A 110 11.83 -14.27 -13.83
N VAL A 111 11.37 -13.04 -13.99
CA VAL A 111 11.30 -12.02 -12.93
C VAL A 111 9.86 -11.56 -12.78
N VAL A 112 9.36 -11.55 -11.56
CA VAL A 112 8.07 -10.97 -11.19
C VAL A 112 8.31 -9.82 -10.24
N ALA A 113 8.10 -8.60 -10.71
CA ALA A 113 8.35 -7.38 -9.97
C ALA A 113 7.07 -6.55 -9.81
N LEU A 114 6.65 -6.35 -8.56
CA LEU A 114 5.49 -5.54 -8.23
C LEU A 114 5.97 -4.15 -7.80
N VAL A 115 5.50 -3.09 -8.47
CA VAL A 115 5.85 -1.69 -8.20
C VAL A 115 7.36 -1.46 -7.97
N PRO A 116 8.22 -1.96 -8.90
CA PRO A 116 9.68 -1.89 -8.71
C PRO A 116 10.20 -0.46 -8.79
N GLN A 117 11.30 -0.18 -8.09
CA GLN A 117 12.10 1.00 -8.35
C GLN A 117 13.13 0.73 -9.47
N TYR A 118 13.56 1.80 -10.14
CA TYR A 118 14.71 1.81 -11.03
C TYR A 118 15.99 2.17 -10.27
N SER A 119 15.87 3.13 -9.36
CA SER A 119 16.91 3.65 -8.48
C SER A 119 16.23 4.39 -7.31
N ILE A 120 16.97 4.66 -6.24
CA ILE A 120 16.61 5.63 -5.20
C ILE A 120 17.66 6.74 -5.06
N ASP A 121 18.66 6.74 -5.93
CA ASP A 121 19.60 7.84 -6.04
C ASP A 121 18.85 9.07 -6.58
N PRO A 122 18.89 10.23 -5.89
CA PRO A 122 18.23 11.44 -6.34
C PRO A 122 18.72 11.97 -7.69
N ASP A 123 19.93 11.60 -8.11
CA ASP A 123 20.47 11.99 -9.41
C ASP A 123 19.94 11.10 -10.56
N ASP A 124 19.38 9.95 -10.25
CA ASP A 124 18.88 8.98 -11.24
C ASP A 124 17.40 9.14 -11.54
N VAL A 125 16.59 9.58 -10.57
CA VAL A 125 15.13 9.59 -10.67
C VAL A 125 14.50 10.68 -9.79
N GLU A 126 13.39 11.25 -10.26
CA GLU A 126 12.68 12.35 -9.56
C GLU A 126 11.88 11.88 -8.33
N ASP A 127 11.79 10.57 -8.06
CA ASP A 127 11.07 10.05 -6.89
C ASP A 127 11.82 10.29 -5.59
N THR A 128 11.33 11.21 -4.78
CA THR A 128 11.97 11.62 -3.51
C THR A 128 11.58 10.76 -2.31
N ARG A 129 10.65 9.80 -2.45
CA ARG A 129 10.11 9.00 -1.32
C ARG A 129 11.17 8.23 -0.55
N TYR A 130 12.26 7.85 -1.21
CA TYR A 130 13.26 6.93 -0.68
C TYR A 130 14.68 7.51 -0.62
N ASN A 131 14.90 8.75 -1.05
CA ASN A 131 16.21 9.40 -1.09
C ASN A 131 16.94 9.36 0.27
N MET A 132 16.18 9.43 1.38
CA MET A 132 16.72 9.36 2.73
C MET A 132 17.41 8.02 3.06
N PHE A 133 17.21 6.99 2.24
CA PHE A 133 17.83 5.68 2.42
C PHE A 133 19.04 5.47 1.51
N TYR A 134 19.28 6.38 0.56
CA TYR A 134 20.44 6.32 -0.31
C TYR A 134 21.71 6.71 0.45
N GLN A 135 22.71 5.85 0.38
CA GLN A 135 24.01 6.03 0.98
C GLN A 135 25.07 5.70 -0.09
N PRO A 136 25.73 6.69 -0.71
CA PRO A 136 26.66 6.47 -1.82
C PRO A 136 27.73 5.42 -1.57
N GLU A 137 28.32 5.41 -0.37
CA GLU A 137 29.39 4.49 0.03
C GLU A 137 28.90 3.03 0.15
N LEU A 138 27.60 2.84 0.44
CA LEU A 138 26.99 1.54 0.60
C LEU A 138 26.35 1.07 -0.70
N ASN A 139 25.59 1.95 -1.34
CA ASN A 139 24.75 1.60 -2.49
C ASN A 139 25.49 1.68 -3.82
N GLY A 140 26.54 2.52 -3.91
CA GLY A 140 27.21 2.75 -5.19
C GLY A 140 26.24 3.23 -6.27
N SER A 141 26.41 2.73 -7.48
CA SER A 141 25.50 3.02 -8.60
C SER A 141 24.24 2.16 -8.51
N MET A 142 23.10 2.81 -8.25
CA MET A 142 21.82 2.13 -8.06
C MET A 142 21.05 1.87 -9.36
N GLN A 143 21.29 2.63 -10.41
CA GLN A 143 20.59 2.44 -11.70
C GLN A 143 20.59 0.97 -12.10
N VAL A 144 19.45 0.51 -12.59
CA VAL A 144 19.43 -0.73 -13.36
C VAL A 144 20.09 -0.47 -14.71
N LYS A 145 21.08 -1.28 -15.08
CA LYS A 145 21.88 -1.13 -16.29
C LYS A 145 21.64 -2.28 -17.27
N PRO A 146 22.00 -2.15 -18.55
CA PRO A 146 21.83 -3.23 -19.54
C PRO A 146 22.46 -4.58 -19.13
N GLN A 147 23.60 -4.55 -18.44
CA GLN A 147 24.26 -5.78 -17.97
C GLN A 147 23.55 -6.46 -16.78
N ASP A 148 22.68 -5.75 -16.07
CA ASP A 148 21.96 -6.27 -14.91
C ASP A 148 20.77 -7.15 -15.33
N VAL A 149 20.34 -7.02 -16.57
CA VAL A 149 19.16 -7.68 -17.14
C VAL A 149 19.55 -8.63 -18.27
N SER A 150 18.77 -9.68 -18.49
CA SER A 150 18.97 -10.63 -19.57
C SER A 150 17.86 -10.54 -20.62
N PRO A 151 18.17 -10.49 -21.92
CA PRO A 151 17.15 -10.50 -22.97
C PRO A 151 16.37 -11.83 -23.05
N GLU A 152 16.92 -12.91 -22.49
CA GLU A 152 16.28 -14.22 -22.47
C GLU A 152 15.38 -14.41 -21.25
N CYS A 153 15.44 -13.49 -20.28
CA CYS A 153 14.61 -13.53 -19.08
C CYS A 153 13.23 -12.93 -19.36
N GLU A 154 12.18 -13.62 -18.94
CA GLU A 154 10.82 -13.12 -19.00
C GLU A 154 10.55 -12.18 -17.81
N TYR A 155 10.22 -10.92 -18.08
CA TYR A 155 9.91 -9.93 -17.05
C TYR A 155 8.42 -9.65 -16.99
N ILE A 156 7.83 -9.82 -15.81
CA ILE A 156 6.44 -9.43 -15.51
C ILE A 156 6.50 -8.28 -14.50
N VAL A 157 6.07 -7.09 -14.91
CA VAL A 157 6.09 -5.88 -14.09
C VAL A 157 4.67 -5.42 -13.85
N VAL A 158 4.26 -5.31 -12.59
CA VAL A 158 2.92 -4.88 -12.20
C VAL A 158 3.01 -3.52 -11.52
N PHE A 159 2.25 -2.53 -11.98
CA PHE A 159 2.24 -1.19 -11.39
C PHE A 159 0.94 -0.43 -11.68
N ASP A 160 0.70 0.66 -10.93
CA ASP A 160 -0.39 1.58 -11.19
C ASP A 160 0.06 2.66 -12.19
N PRO A 161 -0.47 2.69 -13.43
CA PRO A 161 -0.03 3.65 -14.45
C PRO A 161 -0.44 5.11 -14.12
N TYR A 162 -1.39 5.30 -13.19
CA TYR A 162 -1.83 6.63 -12.75
C TYR A 162 -1.07 7.15 -11.53
N TYR A 163 -0.25 6.32 -10.90
CA TYR A 163 0.59 6.73 -9.78
C TYR A 163 1.96 7.18 -10.28
N ALA A 164 2.15 8.50 -10.37
CA ALA A 164 3.31 9.11 -11.01
C ALA A 164 4.65 8.63 -10.44
N ALA A 165 4.74 8.47 -9.10
CA ALA A 165 5.96 8.07 -8.44
C ALA A 165 6.44 6.64 -8.77
N ASP A 166 5.53 5.69 -9.11
CA ASP A 166 5.94 4.36 -9.56
C ASP A 166 6.12 4.33 -11.09
N ARG A 167 5.31 5.12 -11.80
CA ARG A 167 5.39 5.20 -13.25
C ARG A 167 6.75 5.69 -13.73
N VAL A 168 7.36 6.68 -13.09
CA VAL A 168 8.69 7.19 -13.46
C VAL A 168 9.75 6.09 -13.46
N HIS A 169 9.74 5.21 -12.47
CA HIS A 169 10.66 4.07 -12.42
C HIS A 169 10.44 3.10 -13.58
N VAL A 170 9.18 2.79 -13.91
CA VAL A 170 8.86 1.88 -15.02
C VAL A 170 9.27 2.49 -16.37
N GLU A 171 9.11 3.81 -16.55
CA GLU A 171 9.56 4.47 -17.78
C GLU A 171 11.09 4.36 -17.97
N HIS A 172 11.88 4.41 -16.90
CA HIS A 172 13.32 4.15 -16.95
C HIS A 172 13.66 2.67 -17.20
N LEU A 173 12.85 1.73 -16.72
CA LEU A 173 13.07 0.30 -16.92
C LEU A 173 12.71 -0.16 -18.35
N LYS A 174 11.68 0.41 -18.98
CA LYS A 174 11.18 0.00 -20.31
C LYS A 174 12.27 -0.15 -21.37
N PRO A 175 13.21 0.80 -21.57
CA PRO A 175 14.25 0.66 -22.59
C PRO A 175 15.25 -0.46 -22.28
N LEU A 176 15.39 -0.86 -21.02
CA LEU A 176 16.31 -1.91 -20.59
C LEU A 176 15.70 -3.31 -20.73
N ILE A 177 14.40 -3.42 -20.54
CA ILE A 177 13.63 -4.67 -20.64
C ILE A 177 12.47 -4.50 -21.62
N PRO A 178 12.75 -4.25 -22.93
CA PRO A 178 11.71 -3.91 -23.92
C PRO A 178 10.67 -5.02 -24.14
N HIS A 179 11.01 -6.26 -23.77
CA HIS A 179 10.10 -7.41 -23.84
C HIS A 179 9.32 -7.66 -22.55
N ALA A 180 9.41 -6.77 -21.56
CA ALA A 180 8.69 -6.92 -20.32
C ALA A 180 7.17 -6.87 -20.53
N HIS A 181 6.48 -7.77 -19.87
CA HIS A 181 5.03 -7.79 -19.77
C HIS A 181 4.59 -6.78 -18.71
N LEU A 182 4.12 -5.62 -19.14
CA LEU A 182 3.65 -4.57 -18.25
C LEU A 182 2.17 -4.78 -17.92
N LEU A 183 1.87 -5.15 -16.70
CA LEU A 183 0.52 -5.34 -16.21
C LEU A 183 0.07 -4.12 -15.40
N HIS A 184 -0.93 -3.42 -15.92
CA HIS A 184 -1.49 -2.23 -15.30
C HIS A 184 -2.48 -2.60 -14.18
N LEU A 185 -2.28 -2.02 -13.01
CA LEU A 185 -3.16 -2.21 -11.85
C LEU A 185 -3.68 -0.84 -11.36
N PRO A 186 -4.66 -0.24 -12.07
CA PRO A 186 -5.14 1.11 -11.79
C PRO A 186 -5.72 1.28 -10.39
N TYR A 187 -5.51 2.48 -9.81
CA TYR A 187 -6.03 2.91 -8.51
C TYR A 187 -5.54 2.09 -7.31
N THR A 188 -4.33 1.58 -7.38
CA THR A 188 -3.70 0.88 -6.26
C THR A 188 -2.53 1.66 -5.65
N GLY A 189 -2.02 2.66 -6.36
CA GLY A 189 -0.83 3.38 -5.96
C GLY A 189 0.33 2.40 -5.74
N HIS A 190 1.13 2.63 -4.70
CA HIS A 190 2.24 1.74 -4.33
C HIS A 190 1.81 0.47 -3.58
N ASP A 191 0.52 0.29 -3.31
CA ASP A 191 -0.01 -0.84 -2.50
C ASP A 191 -0.29 -2.12 -3.33
N ALA A 192 0.22 -2.23 -4.57
CA ALA A 192 -0.03 -3.38 -5.45
C ALA A 192 0.27 -4.74 -4.79
N ILE A 193 1.33 -4.82 -3.97
CA ILE A 193 1.72 -6.03 -3.23
C ILE A 193 0.59 -6.46 -2.28
N ALA A 194 0.06 -5.52 -1.50
CA ALA A 194 -1.02 -5.78 -0.54
C ALA A 194 -2.37 -6.03 -1.25
N VAL A 195 -2.61 -5.33 -2.36
CA VAL A 195 -3.83 -5.49 -3.17
C VAL A 195 -3.89 -6.86 -3.82
N LEU A 196 -2.76 -7.38 -4.29
CA LEU A 196 -2.66 -8.66 -5.00
C LEU A 196 -2.23 -9.83 -4.09
N ALA A 197 -2.37 -9.70 -2.78
CA ALA A 197 -2.01 -10.75 -1.82
C ALA A 197 -2.91 -11.99 -1.95
N SER A 198 -2.53 -12.90 -2.85
CA SER A 198 -3.17 -14.20 -3.10
C SER A 198 -2.11 -15.23 -3.43
N SER A 199 -2.14 -16.38 -2.74
CA SER A 199 -1.17 -17.44 -2.97
C SER A 199 -1.30 -18.04 -4.37
N GLU A 200 -2.53 -18.19 -4.87
CA GLU A 200 -2.82 -18.69 -6.21
C GLU A 200 -2.30 -17.73 -7.28
N LEU A 201 -2.48 -16.43 -7.08
CA LEU A 201 -1.99 -15.43 -8.03
C LEU A 201 -0.45 -15.36 -8.02
N VAL A 202 0.19 -15.48 -6.85
CA VAL A 202 1.65 -15.57 -6.78
C VAL A 202 2.15 -16.81 -7.52
N HIS A 203 1.53 -17.97 -7.31
CA HIS A 203 1.85 -19.18 -8.05
C HIS A 203 1.69 -18.98 -9.58
N ASP A 204 0.58 -18.39 -10.01
CA ASP A 204 0.35 -18.10 -11.42
C ASP A 204 1.42 -17.15 -11.99
N PHE A 205 1.79 -16.09 -11.28
CA PHE A 205 2.88 -15.20 -11.70
C PHE A 205 4.21 -15.94 -11.87
N LEU A 206 4.50 -16.91 -11.02
CA LEU A 206 5.76 -17.65 -11.07
C LEU A 206 5.78 -18.68 -12.20
N LEU A 207 4.69 -19.41 -12.43
CA LEU A 207 4.72 -20.60 -13.29
C LEU A 207 3.82 -20.55 -14.53
N HIS A 208 2.68 -19.84 -14.46
CA HIS A 208 1.75 -19.85 -15.60
C HIS A 208 2.38 -19.14 -16.82
N PRO A 209 2.30 -19.72 -18.04
CA PRO A 209 2.70 -19.03 -19.25
C PRO A 209 2.05 -17.64 -19.35
N PHE A 210 2.80 -16.65 -19.80
CA PHE A 210 2.24 -15.30 -19.84
C PHE A 210 1.13 -15.20 -20.88
N GLU A 211 -0.05 -14.82 -20.39
CA GLU A 211 -1.21 -14.43 -21.20
C GLU A 211 -1.87 -13.22 -20.52
N ALA A 212 -1.82 -12.07 -21.17
CA ALA A 212 -2.30 -10.81 -20.59
C ALA A 212 -3.76 -10.89 -20.13
N SER A 213 -4.64 -11.48 -20.95
CA SER A 213 -6.06 -11.62 -20.64
C SER A 213 -6.31 -12.48 -19.40
N TYR A 214 -5.54 -13.55 -19.22
CA TYR A 214 -5.56 -14.41 -18.05
C TYR A 214 -5.19 -13.63 -16.79
N PHE A 215 -4.03 -12.95 -16.81
CA PHE A 215 -3.53 -12.20 -15.65
C PHE A 215 -4.45 -11.04 -15.29
N TYR A 216 -4.98 -10.28 -16.26
CA TYR A 216 -5.94 -9.21 -15.96
C TYR A 216 -7.22 -9.74 -15.31
N ARG A 217 -7.72 -10.89 -15.75
CA ARG A 217 -8.89 -11.53 -15.13
C ARG A 217 -8.60 -11.96 -13.70
N LYS A 218 -7.45 -12.61 -13.45
CA LYS A 218 -7.03 -13.05 -12.11
C LYS A 218 -6.78 -11.88 -11.17
N MET A 219 -6.00 -10.88 -11.60
CA MET A 219 -5.77 -9.67 -10.82
C MET A 219 -7.07 -8.94 -10.48
N ARG A 220 -8.04 -8.88 -11.42
CA ARG A 220 -9.34 -8.28 -11.17
C ARG A 220 -10.12 -9.02 -10.07
N GLN A 221 -10.09 -10.34 -10.08
CA GLN A 221 -10.74 -11.15 -9.04
C GLN A 221 -10.13 -10.89 -7.65
N VAL A 222 -8.81 -10.94 -7.54
CA VAL A 222 -8.10 -10.68 -6.28
C VAL A 222 -8.34 -9.24 -5.82
N LYS A 223 -8.18 -8.26 -6.71
CA LYS A 223 -8.36 -6.84 -6.42
C LYS A 223 -9.76 -6.53 -5.86
N LYS A 224 -10.81 -7.12 -6.43
CA LYS A 224 -12.19 -6.90 -5.96
C LYS A 224 -12.46 -7.38 -4.53
N ASN A 225 -11.63 -8.27 -4.01
CA ASN A 225 -11.71 -8.78 -2.64
C ASN A 225 -10.71 -8.11 -1.69
N SER A 226 -9.92 -7.14 -2.20
CA SER A 226 -8.86 -6.50 -1.43
C SER A 226 -9.32 -5.22 -0.75
N LYS A 227 -9.26 -5.19 0.58
CA LYS A 227 -9.50 -4.00 1.38
C LYS A 227 -8.54 -2.83 1.04
N PHE A 228 -7.31 -3.14 0.67
CA PHE A 228 -6.32 -2.14 0.28
C PHE A 228 -6.72 -1.43 -1.03
N TYR A 229 -7.28 -2.17 -1.98
CA TYR A 229 -7.80 -1.58 -3.21
C TYR A 229 -8.93 -0.59 -2.93
N TYR A 230 -9.94 -0.99 -2.17
CA TYR A 230 -11.08 -0.11 -1.89
C TYR A 230 -10.67 1.12 -1.11
N ARG A 231 -9.72 1.00 -0.17
CA ARG A 231 -9.16 2.16 0.52
C ARG A 231 -8.58 3.16 -0.48
N LYS A 232 -7.76 2.70 -1.43
CA LYS A 232 -7.14 3.58 -2.44
C LYS A 232 -8.15 4.16 -3.42
N VAL A 233 -9.16 3.40 -3.82
CA VAL A 233 -10.25 3.91 -4.66
C VAL A 233 -11.02 5.01 -3.92
N ILE A 234 -11.36 4.79 -2.66
CA ILE A 234 -12.06 5.78 -1.83
C ILE A 234 -11.20 7.04 -1.69
N GLU A 235 -9.93 6.91 -1.29
CA GLU A 235 -8.99 8.02 -1.18
C GLU A 235 -8.87 8.82 -2.51
N SER A 236 -8.88 8.14 -3.65
CA SER A 236 -8.75 8.76 -4.98
C SER A 236 -10.04 9.43 -5.45
N LEU A 237 -11.21 8.89 -5.10
CA LEU A 237 -12.50 9.42 -5.54
C LEU A 237 -12.99 10.58 -4.67
N LEU A 238 -12.67 10.56 -3.37
CA LEU A 238 -13.09 11.59 -2.41
C LEU A 238 -12.87 13.03 -2.90
N PRO A 239 -11.68 13.40 -3.43
CA PRO A 239 -11.43 14.79 -3.86
C PRO A 239 -12.13 15.18 -5.17
N ARG A 240 -12.45 14.20 -6.05
CA ARG A 240 -12.79 14.48 -7.45
C ARG A 240 -14.14 13.94 -7.92
N HIS A 241 -14.58 12.81 -7.38
CA HIS A 241 -15.73 12.06 -7.91
C HIS A 241 -16.63 11.54 -6.78
N ARG A 242 -17.22 12.46 -6.02
CA ARG A 242 -18.03 12.16 -4.82
C ARG A 242 -19.27 11.32 -5.12
N GLU A 243 -19.93 11.55 -6.26
CA GLU A 243 -21.08 10.76 -6.69
C GLU A 243 -20.70 9.30 -6.94
N ALA A 244 -19.54 9.07 -7.60
CA ALA A 244 -19.03 7.72 -7.82
C ALA A 244 -18.70 7.01 -6.49
N LEU A 245 -18.21 7.74 -5.48
CA LEU A 245 -18.02 7.21 -4.14
C LEU A 245 -19.35 6.78 -3.52
N GLY A 246 -20.39 7.62 -3.61
CA GLY A 246 -21.75 7.28 -3.15
C GLY A 246 -22.28 6.00 -3.80
N HIS A 247 -22.05 5.79 -5.08
CA HIS A 247 -22.42 4.55 -5.76
C HIS A 247 -21.63 3.33 -5.27
N ILE A 248 -20.32 3.48 -5.03
CA ILE A 248 -19.49 2.39 -4.47
C ILE A 248 -19.97 2.01 -3.07
N LEU A 249 -20.23 3.00 -2.21
CA LEU A 249 -20.69 2.76 -0.84
C LEU A 249 -22.10 2.17 -0.76
N LYS A 250 -22.96 2.48 -1.74
CA LYS A 250 -24.32 1.91 -1.86
C LYS A 250 -24.36 0.54 -2.54
N SER A 251 -23.23 0.12 -3.15
CA SER A 251 -23.14 -1.21 -3.76
C SER A 251 -23.22 -2.30 -2.70
N ASN A 252 -24.21 -3.20 -2.83
CA ASN A 252 -24.36 -4.34 -1.92
C ASN A 252 -23.23 -5.40 -2.08
N ASP A 253 -22.37 -5.26 -3.10
CA ASP A 253 -21.25 -6.17 -3.36
C ASP A 253 -20.04 -5.89 -2.45
N LEU A 254 -20.07 -4.77 -1.71
CA LEU A 254 -19.04 -4.39 -0.77
C LEU A 254 -19.41 -4.88 0.65
N ALA A 255 -19.02 -6.11 0.96
CA ALA A 255 -19.01 -6.59 2.34
C ALA A 255 -17.79 -5.96 3.09
N LEU A 256 -17.89 -4.65 3.35
CA LEU A 256 -16.94 -3.95 4.22
C LEU A 256 -17.29 -4.32 5.66
N ASP A 257 -16.51 -5.19 6.28
CA ASP A 257 -16.69 -5.47 7.69
C ASP A 257 -16.25 -4.28 8.58
N SER A 258 -16.70 -4.26 9.83
CA SER A 258 -16.37 -3.19 10.78
C SER A 258 -14.88 -3.02 11.08
N GLN A 259 -14.03 -3.98 10.69
CA GLN A 259 -12.59 -3.98 10.91
C GLN A 259 -11.80 -3.60 9.65
N PHE A 260 -12.47 -3.24 8.57
CA PHE A 260 -11.86 -2.95 7.27
C PHE A 260 -10.85 -1.80 7.34
N PHE A 261 -11.18 -0.75 8.09
CA PHE A 261 -10.30 0.39 8.31
C PHE A 261 -9.81 0.41 9.76
N ASP A 262 -8.54 0.72 9.96
CA ASP A 262 -8.03 1.01 11.30
C ASP A 262 -8.59 2.34 11.85
N ALA A 263 -8.39 2.61 13.13
CA ALA A 263 -8.94 3.78 13.80
C ALA A 263 -8.50 5.11 13.16
N LYS A 264 -7.25 5.20 12.70
CA LYS A 264 -6.70 6.40 12.05
C LYS A 264 -7.32 6.62 10.67
N GLN A 265 -7.50 5.53 9.91
CA GLN A 265 -8.15 5.56 8.60
C GLN A 265 -9.63 5.93 8.72
N LYS A 266 -10.34 5.36 9.70
CA LYS A 266 -11.73 5.72 10.01
C LYS A 266 -11.86 7.19 10.34
N GLN A 267 -10.97 7.72 11.16
CA GLN A 267 -10.97 9.15 11.53
C GLN A 267 -10.67 10.06 10.34
N ALA A 268 -9.73 9.69 9.46
CA ALA A 268 -9.44 10.45 8.26
C ALA A 268 -10.63 10.46 7.28
N LEU A 269 -11.22 9.29 7.03
CA LEU A 269 -12.43 9.16 6.21
C LEU A 269 -13.60 9.94 6.80
N LEU A 270 -13.78 9.86 8.12
CA LEU A 270 -14.81 10.61 8.82
C LEU A 270 -14.67 12.12 8.57
N ARG A 271 -13.47 12.68 8.74
CA ARG A 271 -13.21 14.11 8.52
C ARG A 271 -13.58 14.53 7.09
N GLU A 272 -13.16 13.76 6.09
CA GLU A 272 -13.39 14.10 4.69
C GLU A 272 -14.83 13.86 4.24
N LEU A 273 -15.46 12.80 4.70
CA LEU A 273 -16.85 12.47 4.33
C LEU A 273 -17.85 13.43 4.96
N PHE A 274 -17.62 13.85 6.21
CA PHE A 274 -18.50 14.84 6.86
C PHE A 274 -18.37 16.26 6.27
N SER A 275 -17.16 16.66 5.86
CA SER A 275 -17.00 17.99 5.22
C SER A 275 -17.77 18.10 3.90
N ASN A 276 -18.22 16.99 3.33
CA ASN A 276 -18.72 16.91 1.96
C ASN A 276 -20.22 16.63 1.79
N LYS A 277 -21.00 16.50 2.85
CA LYS A 277 -22.48 16.40 2.86
C LYS A 277 -23.15 15.30 2.01
N GLN A 278 -22.41 14.36 1.41
CA GLN A 278 -22.95 13.36 0.47
C GLN A 278 -23.01 11.95 1.04
N VAL A 279 -22.56 11.76 2.26
CA VAL A 279 -22.50 10.47 2.94
C VAL A 279 -23.33 10.54 4.21
N ASP A 280 -24.29 9.66 4.35
CA ASP A 280 -25.15 9.54 5.52
C ASP A 280 -24.59 8.55 6.55
N GLN A 281 -25.28 8.41 7.69
CA GLN A 281 -24.87 7.48 8.75
C GLN A 281 -24.88 6.01 8.29
N GLN A 282 -25.75 5.65 7.35
CA GLN A 282 -25.83 4.27 6.84
C GLN A 282 -24.63 3.96 5.94
N ASP A 283 -24.20 4.94 5.14
CA ASP A 283 -23.00 4.81 4.32
C ASP A 283 -21.75 4.68 5.20
N LEU A 284 -21.67 5.42 6.31
CA LEU A 284 -20.58 5.30 7.29
C LEU A 284 -20.58 3.95 8.01
N ALA A 285 -21.76 3.44 8.37
CA ALA A 285 -21.88 2.12 8.98
C ALA A 285 -21.35 1.00 8.06
N LYS A 286 -21.59 1.12 6.73
CA LYS A 286 -21.01 0.21 5.73
C LYS A 286 -19.48 0.24 5.69
N LEU A 287 -18.87 1.38 6.01
CA LEU A 287 -17.42 1.51 6.16
C LEU A 287 -16.90 1.03 7.52
N GLY A 288 -17.77 0.45 8.35
CA GLY A 288 -17.44 0.07 9.72
C GLY A 288 -17.14 1.29 10.61
N ILE A 289 -17.64 2.46 10.22
CA ILE A 289 -17.53 3.68 11.02
C ILE A 289 -18.84 3.83 11.78
N GLU A 290 -18.87 3.33 13.01
CA GLU A 290 -19.99 3.56 13.91
C GLU A 290 -19.90 4.98 14.46
N VAL A 291 -20.82 5.83 14.05
CA VAL A 291 -21.06 7.10 14.71
C VAL A 291 -21.98 6.80 15.88
N SER A 292 -21.43 6.32 17.00
CA SER A 292 -22.18 6.25 18.24
C SER A 292 -22.45 7.69 18.68
N MET A 293 -23.71 8.10 18.59
CA MET A 293 -24.17 9.32 19.25
C MET A 293 -24.25 9.03 20.75
N PRO A 294 -23.35 9.53 21.58
CA PRO A 294 -23.54 9.38 23.01
C PRO A 294 -24.84 10.07 23.39
N GLN A 295 -25.73 9.37 24.07
CA GLN A 295 -26.93 9.97 24.70
C GLN A 295 -26.56 10.87 25.89
N GLU A 296 -25.29 11.22 26.07
CA GLU A 296 -24.82 11.96 27.24
C GLU A 296 -24.88 13.48 27.02
N LYS A 297 -25.20 14.14 28.10
CA LYS A 297 -25.36 15.60 28.30
C LYS A 297 -24.61 16.43 27.25
N ARG A 298 -25.36 16.99 26.31
CA ARG A 298 -24.86 17.95 25.33
C ARG A 298 -24.42 19.21 26.05
N SER A 299 -23.11 19.44 26.15
CA SER A 299 -22.60 20.70 26.65
C SER A 299 -22.45 21.66 25.47
N LEU A 300 -23.21 22.75 25.49
CA LEU A 300 -23.05 23.85 24.54
C LEU A 300 -21.61 24.37 24.67
N LEU A 301 -20.91 24.44 23.54
CA LEU A 301 -19.61 25.11 23.54
C LEU A 301 -19.79 26.58 23.83
N GLN A 302 -18.98 27.09 24.75
CA GLN A 302 -19.04 28.50 25.20
C GLN A 302 -17.67 29.15 25.02
N ASP A 303 -17.70 30.47 24.77
CA ASP A 303 -16.50 31.29 24.83
C ASP A 303 -16.12 31.65 26.28
N ALA A 304 -15.09 32.45 26.45
CA ALA A 304 -14.60 32.89 27.78
C ALA A 304 -15.61 33.79 28.53
N TYR A 305 -16.66 34.22 27.89
CA TYR A 305 -17.75 35.07 28.45
C TYR A 305 -19.04 34.31 28.64
N GLU A 306 -18.99 32.97 28.57
CA GLU A 306 -20.13 32.04 28.69
C GLU A 306 -21.21 32.21 27.59
N HIS A 307 -20.85 32.85 26.46
CA HIS A 307 -21.70 32.91 25.28
C HIS A 307 -21.62 31.59 24.52
N GLY A 308 -22.77 31.07 24.08
CA GLY A 308 -22.83 29.87 23.27
C GLY A 308 -22.22 30.07 21.88
N LEU A 309 -21.37 29.15 21.47
CA LEU A 309 -20.87 29.12 20.11
C LEU A 309 -21.93 28.53 19.17
N VAL A 310 -22.15 29.20 18.05
CA VAL A 310 -23.12 28.81 17.03
C VAL A 310 -22.52 28.91 15.64
N PHE A 311 -22.98 28.06 14.75
CA PHE A 311 -22.79 28.29 13.32
C PHE A 311 -23.94 29.19 12.81
N ASN A 312 -23.63 30.40 12.38
CA ASN A 312 -24.59 31.29 11.80
C ASN A 312 -24.79 30.95 10.31
N ALA A 313 -25.97 30.41 9.97
CA ALA A 313 -26.28 29.96 8.62
C ALA A 313 -26.36 31.11 7.58
N ILE A 314 -26.55 32.36 8.03
CA ILE A 314 -26.58 33.55 7.15
C ILE A 314 -25.17 34.02 6.82
N SER A 315 -24.32 34.23 7.85
CA SER A 315 -22.94 34.68 7.65
C SER A 315 -21.99 33.56 7.25
N GLN A 316 -22.41 32.32 7.42
CA GLN A 316 -21.59 31.08 7.24
C GLN A 316 -20.33 31.08 8.12
N LYS A 317 -20.39 31.67 9.29
CA LYS A 317 -19.29 31.74 10.25
C LYS A 317 -19.70 31.17 11.61
N VAL A 318 -18.67 30.76 12.37
CA VAL A 318 -18.85 30.45 13.79
C VAL A 318 -18.80 31.78 14.56
N GLU A 319 -19.80 32.01 15.37
CA GLU A 319 -20.00 33.25 16.13
C GLU A 319 -20.44 32.87 17.55
N SER A 320 -20.31 33.81 18.50
CA SER A 320 -20.78 33.62 19.87
C SER A 320 -21.95 34.53 20.20
N TYR A 321 -22.97 33.99 20.87
CA TYR A 321 -24.16 34.70 21.26
C TYR A 321 -24.61 34.33 22.67
N ALA A 322 -25.24 35.25 23.37
CA ALA A 322 -25.91 34.97 24.61
C ALA A 322 -27.01 33.92 24.42
N ALA A 323 -27.24 33.06 25.39
CA ALA A 323 -28.20 31.94 25.32
C ALA A 323 -29.61 32.35 24.87
N GLY A 324 -30.10 33.53 25.34
CA GLY A 324 -31.40 34.08 24.94
C GLY A 324 -31.48 34.44 23.45
N ALA A 325 -30.39 34.96 22.86
CA ALA A 325 -30.34 35.30 21.45
C ALA A 325 -30.33 34.03 20.58
N ILE A 326 -29.66 32.96 21.02
CA ILE A 326 -29.66 31.68 20.34
C ILE A 326 -31.07 31.09 20.31
N ALA A 327 -31.76 31.10 21.44
CA ALA A 327 -33.12 30.58 21.55
C ALA A 327 -34.13 31.30 20.65
N LEU A 328 -33.99 32.61 20.50
CA LEU A 328 -34.86 33.42 19.65
C LEU A 328 -34.58 33.24 18.15
N ASN A 329 -33.36 32.91 17.77
CA ASN A 329 -32.93 32.82 16.39
C ASN A 329 -32.50 31.38 15.96
N HIS A 330 -33.08 30.38 16.55
CA HIS A 330 -32.72 28.99 16.36
C HIS A 330 -32.74 28.48 14.90
N LYS A 331 -33.44 29.17 14.01
CA LYS A 331 -33.46 28.86 12.57
C LYS A 331 -32.17 29.22 11.85
N PHE A 332 -31.41 30.17 12.36
CA PHE A 332 -30.19 30.67 11.73
C PHE A 332 -28.96 30.52 12.60
N LEU A 333 -29.12 30.51 13.93
CA LEU A 333 -28.05 30.33 14.91
C LEU A 333 -28.08 28.89 15.38
N ILE A 334 -27.23 28.08 14.82
CA ILE A 334 -27.17 26.63 15.04
C ILE A 334 -26.19 26.31 16.17
N PRO A 335 -26.64 25.84 17.33
CA PRO A 335 -25.76 25.59 18.46
C PRO A 335 -24.71 24.53 18.17
N ILE A 336 -23.49 24.77 18.64
CA ILE A 336 -22.36 23.86 18.54
C ILE A 336 -22.15 23.18 19.90
N TYR A 337 -22.20 21.86 19.92
CA TYR A 337 -22.06 21.07 21.14
C TYR A 337 -20.74 20.32 21.19
N ALA A 338 -20.07 20.37 22.33
CA ALA A 338 -18.88 19.56 22.57
C ALA A 338 -19.23 18.06 22.65
N LYS A 339 -18.44 17.22 22.02
CA LYS A 339 -18.57 15.75 22.04
C LYS A 339 -17.38 15.05 22.66
N GLY A 340 -16.37 15.79 23.11
CA GLY A 340 -15.09 15.25 23.54
C GLY A 340 -14.18 14.88 22.37
N ASN A 341 -12.91 14.61 22.67
CA ASN A 341 -11.88 14.23 21.71
C ASN A 341 -11.71 15.18 20.49
N GLY A 342 -11.93 16.48 20.68
CA GLY A 342 -11.79 17.47 19.61
C GLY A 342 -12.93 17.43 18.57
N LEU A 343 -14.03 16.75 18.86
CA LEU A 343 -15.21 16.70 18.01
C LEU A 343 -16.29 17.66 18.52
N VAL A 344 -16.96 18.34 17.60
CA VAL A 344 -18.13 19.17 17.86
C VAL A 344 -19.32 18.70 17.02
N GLN A 345 -20.49 18.82 17.58
CA GLN A 345 -21.74 18.49 16.90
C GLN A 345 -22.50 19.75 16.53
N ILE A 346 -22.91 19.84 15.27
CA ILE A 346 -23.82 20.88 14.77
C ILE A 346 -25.08 20.15 14.29
N SER A 347 -26.26 20.53 14.80
CA SER A 347 -27.55 19.97 14.38
C SER A 347 -28.33 21.01 13.59
N TRP A 348 -28.69 20.71 12.34
CA TRP A 348 -29.45 21.59 11.46
C TRP A 348 -30.46 20.79 10.64
N ASN A 349 -31.70 21.28 10.55
CA ASN A 349 -32.80 20.64 9.80
C ASN A 349 -32.96 19.14 10.12
N ASP A 350 -33.06 18.81 11.41
CA ASP A 350 -33.17 17.44 11.93
C ASP A 350 -31.99 16.51 11.59
N GLN A 351 -30.95 17.05 10.99
CA GLN A 351 -29.69 16.37 10.75
C GLN A 351 -28.61 16.82 11.73
N SER A 352 -27.79 15.90 12.16
CA SER A 352 -26.66 16.19 13.05
C SER A 352 -25.36 15.95 12.30
N TYR A 353 -24.48 16.95 12.35
CA TYR A 353 -23.15 16.92 11.73
C TYR A 353 -22.08 16.85 12.82
N LEU A 354 -21.12 15.94 12.68
CA LEU A 354 -19.91 15.94 13.49
C LEU A 354 -18.80 16.61 12.73
N VAL A 355 -18.17 17.60 13.34
CA VAL A 355 -17.06 18.36 12.77
C VAL A 355 -15.84 18.18 13.67
N ALA A 356 -14.70 17.85 13.08
CA ALA A 356 -13.44 17.87 13.82
C ALA A 356 -12.92 19.31 13.92
N MET A 357 -12.61 19.75 15.14
CA MET A 357 -11.84 20.98 15.30
C MET A 357 -10.37 20.70 14.99
N ASN A 358 -9.78 21.46 14.06
CA ASN A 358 -8.35 21.44 13.88
C ASN A 358 -7.72 22.28 14.98
N ASP A 359 -6.87 21.70 15.79
CA ASP A 359 -5.92 22.43 16.61
C ASP A 359 -4.96 23.16 15.64
N ARG A 360 -5.13 24.46 15.50
CA ARG A 360 -4.11 25.35 14.94
C ARG A 360 -3.44 26.07 16.08
#